data_2ba3536ee1d55e16a5de8836073e77b5
#
_entry.id   2ba3536ee1d55e16a5de8836073e77b5
#
_cell.length_a   1.000
_cell.length_b   1.000
_cell.length_c   1.000
_cell.angle_alpha   90.00
_cell.angle_beta   90.00
_cell.angle_gamma   90.00
#
_symmetry.space_group_name_H-M   'P 1'
#
loop_
_entity.id
_entity.type
_entity.pdbx_description
1 polymer ?
#
loop_
_entity_poly.entity_id
_entity_poly.type
_entity_poly.pdbx_seq_one_letter_code
_entity_poly.pdbx_strand_id
1 'polypeptide(L)'
;MDKTHFRFLISAAIVAVAAVVQAEALRLVSPRQDEVVALVSGEFKDFLTKPRETRKEIFADKDARMKMHKTFPRNKPKAVLFAWTGVTGGELTVERKADGKRFFSAAIPSNTYALVNFEIAREYVWRVKAADGQVAEGRFSTEDFAPRIIDIPGVPNVRDLGGRVGLGGRRVKQGMVFRSAGLNNNANINYKQAEVLDMYKKGTLLTDVPEKSREAAEKIKKYLDAGKQSKADLKHLVKKWCVGATRMTPETVAWANAFFGFKTDLDLRTDRECYLMTGSPLGPSVRWVQIPFSSYAGMGNVERGKPAFAKCFRLFLDEKNYPIDFHCIAGADRTGSLACTLNGLLGVAEEELYRDWEVTGIVNPNMNFVHKPRFDKLIAVFDKFEGATLNERIEKYVLSCGITADEIARFRALMLE
;
A
#
# COMPACT_ATOMS: atom_id res chain seq x y z
N MET A 1 80.68 43.92 -51.48
CA MET A 1 80.62 42.85 -50.46
C MET A 1 79.43 43.16 -49.59
N ASP A 2 78.28 42.58 -49.92
CA ASP A 2 77.17 42.71 -49.03
C ASP A 2 76.24 41.53 -49.17
N LYS A 3 75.96 40.87 -48.06
CA LYS A 3 75.23 39.63 -48.01
C LYS A 3 73.80 39.92 -47.62
N THR A 4 72.89 39.89 -48.58
CA THR A 4 71.46 40.06 -48.36
C THR A 4 70.87 38.75 -47.84
N HIS A 5 70.35 38.75 -46.66
CA HIS A 5 69.59 37.62 -46.06
C HIS A 5 68.14 37.69 -46.51
N PHE A 6 67.70 36.65 -47.23
CA PHE A 6 66.32 36.40 -47.58
C PHE A 6 65.64 35.62 -46.44
N ARG A 7 64.72 36.26 -45.72
CA ARG A 7 63.90 35.59 -44.72
C ARG A 7 62.59 35.11 -45.38
N PHE A 8 62.41 33.81 -45.48
CA PHE A 8 61.13 33.24 -45.81
C PHE A 8 60.21 33.25 -44.58
N LEU A 9 59.09 33.94 -44.63
CA LEU A 9 57.96 33.86 -43.68
C LEU A 9 57.08 32.72 -44.16
N ILE A 10 57.09 31.61 -43.43
CA ILE A 10 56.11 30.54 -43.57
C ILE A 10 54.94 30.88 -42.64
N SER A 11 53.83 31.32 -43.21
CA SER A 11 52.56 31.44 -42.50
C SER A 11 51.92 30.08 -42.37
N ALA A 12 52.00 29.49 -41.19
CA ALA A 12 51.24 28.27 -40.86
C ALA A 12 49.78 28.67 -40.53
N ALA A 13 48.87 28.42 -41.46
CA ALA A 13 47.45 28.54 -41.21
C ALA A 13 47.01 27.30 -40.38
N ILE A 14 46.77 27.53 -39.09
CA ILE A 14 46.14 26.52 -38.24
C ILE A 14 44.63 26.50 -38.57
N VAL A 15 44.21 25.50 -39.36
CA VAL A 15 42.82 25.18 -39.56
C VAL A 15 42.32 24.46 -38.30
N ALA A 16 41.67 25.17 -37.40
CA ALA A 16 40.96 24.57 -36.30
C ALA A 16 39.72 23.85 -36.86
N VAL A 17 39.79 22.55 -37.04
CA VAL A 17 38.62 21.71 -37.28
C VAL A 17 37.88 21.63 -35.97
N ALA A 18 36.89 22.47 -35.78
CA ALA A 18 35.91 22.30 -34.72
C ALA A 18 35.11 21.02 -35.05
N ALA A 19 35.42 19.93 -34.36
CA ALA A 19 34.56 18.77 -34.40
C ALA A 19 33.21 19.20 -33.82
N VAL A 20 32.23 19.39 -34.70
CA VAL A 20 30.85 19.56 -34.28
C VAL A 20 30.46 18.17 -33.71
N VAL A 21 30.54 18.04 -32.40
CA VAL A 21 29.93 16.91 -31.70
C VAL A 21 28.43 17.09 -31.94
N GLN A 22 27.92 16.36 -32.92
CA GLN A 22 26.50 16.34 -33.20
C GLN A 22 25.83 15.74 -31.95
N ALA A 23 25.11 16.56 -31.20
CA ALA A 23 24.38 16.08 -30.02
C ALA A 23 23.46 14.96 -30.50
N GLU A 24 23.59 13.81 -29.87
CA GLU A 24 22.67 12.69 -30.18
C GLU A 24 21.23 13.14 -29.85
N ALA A 25 20.30 12.76 -30.72
CA ALA A 25 18.89 13.07 -30.48
C ALA A 25 18.35 12.29 -29.29
N LEU A 26 17.61 12.99 -28.42
CA LEU A 26 16.90 12.38 -27.28
C LEU A 26 15.94 11.27 -27.81
N ARG A 27 16.12 10.06 -27.30
CA ARG A 27 15.30 8.91 -27.68
C ARG A 27 14.82 8.18 -26.44
N LEU A 28 13.51 7.85 -26.39
CA LEU A 28 12.92 7.02 -25.34
C LEU A 28 13.22 5.55 -25.62
N VAL A 29 13.59 4.81 -24.58
CA VAL A 29 14.01 3.39 -24.64
C VAL A 29 13.02 2.48 -23.91
N SER A 30 12.61 2.86 -22.70
CA SER A 30 11.68 2.11 -21.87
C SER A 30 10.83 3.06 -21.01
N PRO A 31 9.53 2.80 -20.83
CA PRO A 31 8.73 1.82 -21.57
C PRO A 31 8.71 2.13 -23.07
N ARG A 32 8.59 1.08 -23.90
CA ARG A 32 8.46 1.26 -25.35
C ARG A 32 7.11 1.88 -25.68
N GLN A 33 7.04 2.49 -26.86
CA GLN A 33 5.78 3.03 -27.37
C GLN A 33 4.69 1.95 -27.36
N ASP A 34 3.55 2.27 -26.71
CA ASP A 34 2.35 1.42 -26.56
C ASP A 34 2.61 0.05 -25.88
N GLU A 35 3.70 -0.08 -25.12
CA GLU A 35 4.01 -1.28 -24.34
C GLU A 35 2.96 -1.47 -23.23
N VAL A 36 2.57 -2.74 -22.98
CA VAL A 36 1.80 -3.14 -21.81
C VAL A 36 2.77 -3.62 -20.73
N VAL A 37 2.93 -2.85 -19.66
CA VAL A 37 3.86 -3.16 -18.59
C VAL A 37 3.19 -3.94 -17.46
N ALA A 38 3.85 -5.01 -17.00
CA ALA A 38 3.40 -5.78 -15.84
C ALA A 38 3.79 -5.07 -14.54
N LEU A 39 2.85 -4.99 -13.59
CA LEU A 39 3.04 -4.37 -12.28
C LEU A 39 3.34 -5.38 -11.16
N VAL A 40 3.32 -6.66 -11.46
CA VAL A 40 3.70 -7.75 -10.54
C VAL A 40 4.67 -8.72 -11.25
N SER A 41 5.38 -9.54 -10.48
CA SER A 41 6.26 -10.55 -11.09
C SER A 41 5.44 -11.64 -11.77
N GLY A 42 6.05 -12.28 -12.80
CA GLY A 42 5.43 -13.40 -13.50
C GLY A 42 5.05 -14.53 -12.56
N GLU A 43 5.94 -14.88 -11.61
CA GLU A 43 5.69 -15.94 -10.64
C GLU A 43 4.54 -15.62 -9.69
N PHE A 44 4.39 -14.35 -9.29
CA PHE A 44 3.25 -13.93 -8.47
C PHE A 44 1.94 -14.05 -9.24
N LYS A 45 1.94 -13.63 -10.50
CA LYS A 45 0.80 -13.77 -11.40
C LYS A 45 0.45 -15.22 -11.63
N ASP A 46 1.43 -16.04 -11.98
CA ASP A 46 1.26 -17.48 -12.21
C ASP A 46 0.69 -18.19 -10.99
N PHE A 47 1.11 -17.80 -9.79
CA PHE A 47 0.52 -18.36 -8.57
C PHE A 47 -0.94 -17.96 -8.42
N LEU A 48 -1.29 -16.67 -8.53
CA LEU A 48 -2.65 -16.20 -8.33
C LEU A 48 -3.64 -16.68 -9.40
N THR A 49 -3.16 -17.01 -10.60
CA THR A 49 -3.99 -17.56 -11.68
C THR A 49 -4.26 -19.06 -11.56
N LYS A 50 -3.53 -19.79 -10.70
CA LYS A 50 -3.82 -21.22 -10.44
C LYS A 50 -5.22 -21.40 -9.86
N PRO A 51 -5.85 -22.59 -10.09
CA PRO A 51 -7.08 -22.95 -9.41
C PRO A 51 -6.94 -22.84 -7.88
N ARG A 52 -8.00 -22.45 -7.20
CA ARG A 52 -8.00 -22.22 -5.75
C ARG A 52 -7.48 -23.43 -4.96
N GLU A 53 -7.89 -24.63 -5.32
CA GLU A 53 -7.45 -25.85 -4.61
C GLU A 53 -5.94 -26.04 -4.74
N THR A 54 -5.36 -25.81 -5.92
CA THR A 54 -3.92 -25.87 -6.12
C THR A 54 -3.19 -24.81 -5.29
N ARG A 55 -3.75 -23.60 -5.18
CA ARG A 55 -3.17 -22.56 -4.31
C ARG A 55 -3.22 -22.97 -2.83
N LYS A 56 -4.30 -23.60 -2.40
CA LYS A 56 -4.42 -24.15 -1.03
C LYS A 56 -3.36 -25.23 -0.77
N GLU A 57 -3.16 -26.16 -1.69
CA GLU A 57 -2.14 -27.20 -1.59
C GLU A 57 -0.73 -26.62 -1.46
N ILE A 58 -0.37 -25.65 -2.33
CA ILE A 58 0.90 -24.95 -2.26
C ILE A 58 1.08 -24.25 -0.91
N PHE A 59 0.05 -23.62 -0.39
CA PHE A 59 0.10 -22.99 0.94
C PHE A 59 0.12 -24.01 2.07
N ALA A 60 -0.38 -25.22 1.84
CA ALA A 60 -0.29 -26.30 2.79
C ALA A 60 1.15 -26.72 3.06
N ASP A 61 1.98 -26.73 2.04
CA ASP A 61 3.39 -27.04 2.14
C ASP A 61 4.17 -25.86 2.73
N LYS A 62 4.87 -26.12 3.85
CA LYS A 62 5.68 -25.12 4.54
C LYS A 62 6.85 -24.64 3.70
N ASP A 63 7.52 -25.55 3.01
CA ASP A 63 8.72 -25.24 2.23
C ASP A 63 8.35 -24.49 0.95
N ALA A 64 7.23 -24.86 0.29
CA ALA A 64 6.66 -24.12 -0.82
C ALA A 64 6.30 -22.68 -0.41
N ARG A 65 5.65 -22.48 0.75
CA ARG A 65 5.36 -21.14 1.30
C ARG A 65 6.62 -20.32 1.53
N MET A 66 7.63 -20.93 2.16
CA MET A 66 8.88 -20.24 2.46
C MET A 66 9.64 -19.89 1.17
N LYS A 67 9.61 -20.78 0.16
CA LYS A 67 10.15 -20.49 -1.16
C LYS A 67 9.44 -19.32 -1.82
N MET A 68 8.12 -19.34 -1.86
CA MET A 68 7.32 -18.23 -2.38
C MET A 68 7.64 -16.91 -1.69
N HIS A 69 7.72 -16.89 -0.37
CA HIS A 69 8.04 -15.69 0.38
C HIS A 69 9.42 -15.12 0.04
N LYS A 70 10.39 -15.97 -0.29
CA LYS A 70 11.72 -15.54 -0.76
C LYS A 70 11.67 -15.00 -2.19
N THR A 71 10.86 -15.60 -3.04
CA THR A 71 10.70 -15.24 -4.46
C THR A 71 9.87 -13.96 -4.64
N PHE A 72 8.88 -13.72 -3.76
CA PHE A 72 8.05 -12.52 -3.78
C PHE A 72 8.44 -11.58 -2.64
N PRO A 73 9.50 -10.80 -2.78
CA PRO A 73 10.01 -10.00 -1.69
C PRO A 73 8.95 -9.01 -1.19
N ARG A 74 8.30 -9.39 -0.09
CA ARG A 74 7.39 -8.59 0.72
C ARG A 74 6.20 -7.97 -0.04
N ASN A 75 5.70 -8.63 -1.09
CA ASN A 75 4.55 -8.14 -1.84
C ASN A 75 4.76 -6.71 -2.38
N LYS A 76 5.90 -6.46 -3.00
CA LYS A 76 6.19 -5.19 -3.65
C LYS A 76 5.72 -5.21 -5.10
N PRO A 77 5.18 -4.10 -5.61
CA PRO A 77 4.89 -3.98 -7.03
C PRO A 77 6.19 -4.02 -7.83
N LYS A 78 6.11 -4.52 -9.06
CA LYS A 78 7.19 -4.42 -10.03
C LYS A 78 7.34 -2.96 -10.46
N ALA A 79 8.57 -2.45 -10.43
CA ALA A 79 8.84 -1.11 -10.91
C ALA A 79 8.77 -1.03 -12.45
N VAL A 80 8.24 0.07 -12.93
CA VAL A 80 8.33 0.47 -14.34
C VAL A 80 9.62 1.26 -14.51
N LEU A 81 10.50 0.78 -15.36
CA LEU A 81 11.77 1.43 -15.66
C LEU A 81 11.60 2.42 -16.80
N PHE A 82 11.82 3.70 -16.54
CA PHE A 82 11.96 4.75 -17.54
C PHE A 82 13.42 4.87 -17.95
N ALA A 83 13.68 4.82 -19.25
CA ALA A 83 15.03 4.92 -19.79
C ALA A 83 15.04 5.71 -21.10
N TRP A 84 16.10 6.49 -21.33
CA TRP A 84 16.31 7.27 -22.54
C TRP A 84 17.79 7.38 -22.89
N THR A 85 18.10 7.81 -24.11
CA THR A 85 19.45 8.02 -24.64
C THR A 85 19.56 9.37 -25.35
N GLY A 86 20.76 9.73 -25.78
CA GLY A 86 21.06 10.94 -26.53
C GLY A 86 21.36 12.17 -25.66
N VAL A 87 20.91 12.18 -24.43
CA VAL A 87 21.18 13.25 -23.45
C VAL A 87 21.44 12.64 -22.08
N THR A 88 22.12 13.35 -21.20
CA THR A 88 22.32 12.94 -19.80
C THR A 88 21.32 13.70 -18.90
N GLY A 89 20.52 12.94 -18.14
CA GLY A 89 19.50 13.49 -17.27
C GLY A 89 18.30 14.06 -18.03
N GLY A 90 17.47 14.81 -17.33
CA GLY A 90 16.29 15.50 -17.87
C GLY A 90 15.16 15.60 -16.86
N GLU A 91 14.14 16.39 -17.16
CA GLU A 91 12.89 16.42 -16.41
C GLU A 91 11.99 15.28 -16.91
N LEU A 92 11.78 14.27 -16.07
CA LEU A 92 10.83 13.18 -16.33
C LEU A 92 9.46 13.58 -15.81
N THR A 93 8.45 13.54 -16.68
CA THR A 93 7.03 13.69 -16.31
C THR A 93 6.25 12.47 -16.74
N VAL A 94 5.38 11.98 -15.88
CA VAL A 94 4.45 10.86 -16.17
C VAL A 94 3.05 11.30 -15.79
N GLU A 95 2.10 11.18 -16.71
CA GLU A 95 0.71 11.60 -16.53
C GLU A 95 -0.25 10.49 -16.96
N ARG A 96 -1.38 10.37 -16.27
CA ARG A 96 -2.46 9.48 -16.70
C ARG A 96 -3.12 10.07 -17.96
N LYS A 97 -3.22 9.28 -19.02
CA LYS A 97 -3.70 9.78 -20.32
C LYS A 97 -5.15 10.27 -20.29
N ALA A 98 -6.01 9.59 -19.52
CA ALA A 98 -7.44 9.85 -19.54
C ALA A 98 -7.85 11.24 -19.06
N ASP A 99 -7.13 11.80 -18.06
CA ASP A 99 -7.48 13.07 -17.42
C ASP A 99 -6.30 14.00 -17.20
N GLY A 100 -5.12 13.64 -17.68
CA GLY A 100 -3.90 14.41 -17.52
C GLY A 100 -3.39 14.48 -16.06
N LYS A 101 -3.95 13.67 -15.16
CA LYS A 101 -3.50 13.67 -13.77
C LYS A 101 -2.04 13.29 -13.67
N ARG A 102 -1.26 14.19 -13.10
CA ARG A 102 0.18 13.98 -12.89
C ARG A 102 0.41 12.84 -11.91
N PHE A 103 1.14 11.82 -12.37
CA PHE A 103 1.59 10.71 -11.57
C PHE A 103 2.97 10.99 -10.95
N PHE A 104 3.86 11.59 -11.76
CA PHE A 104 5.23 11.91 -11.34
C PHE A 104 5.77 13.09 -12.15
N SER A 105 6.63 13.92 -11.53
CA SER A 105 7.46 14.91 -12.21
C SER A 105 8.67 15.23 -11.34
N ALA A 106 9.86 15.07 -11.88
CA ALA A 106 11.11 15.46 -11.24
C ALA A 106 12.24 15.59 -12.24
N ALA A 107 13.24 16.41 -11.90
CA ALA A 107 14.53 16.42 -12.55
C ALA A 107 15.32 15.14 -12.17
N ILE A 108 15.74 14.39 -13.17
CA ILE A 108 16.46 13.14 -13.02
C ILE A 108 17.89 13.34 -13.53
N PRO A 109 18.93 13.13 -12.69
CA PRO A 109 20.33 13.38 -13.09
C PRO A 109 20.92 12.27 -13.98
N SER A 110 20.24 11.10 -14.06
CA SER A 110 20.65 9.95 -14.87
C SER A 110 19.70 9.72 -16.03
N ASN A 111 20.04 8.76 -16.91
CA ASN A 111 19.20 8.38 -18.04
C ASN A 111 18.19 7.29 -17.72
N THR A 112 18.05 6.95 -16.46
CA THR A 112 17.11 5.91 -16.00
C THR A 112 16.46 6.32 -14.70
N TYR A 113 15.17 5.96 -14.55
CA TYR A 113 14.43 6.12 -13.29
C TYR A 113 13.36 5.04 -13.15
N ALA A 114 13.19 4.53 -11.95
CA ALA A 114 12.21 3.47 -11.67
C ALA A 114 11.06 4.01 -10.82
N LEU A 115 9.83 3.79 -11.25
CA LEU A 115 8.61 4.18 -10.55
C LEU A 115 7.76 2.95 -10.21
N VAL A 116 7.09 3.02 -9.07
CA VAL A 116 6.15 1.99 -8.58
C VAL A 116 4.76 2.58 -8.36
N ASN A 117 3.81 1.74 -7.95
CA ASN A 117 2.47 2.14 -7.52
C ASN A 117 1.53 2.63 -8.64
N PHE A 118 1.80 2.29 -9.89
CA PHE A 118 0.87 2.57 -10.99
C PHE A 118 -0.50 1.94 -10.76
N GLU A 119 -1.54 2.58 -11.31
CA GLU A 119 -2.87 1.97 -11.40
C GLU A 119 -2.85 0.86 -12.45
N ILE A 120 -3.60 -0.23 -12.26
CA ILE A 120 -3.76 -1.31 -13.24
C ILE A 120 -4.75 -0.91 -14.32
N ALA A 121 -4.62 -1.48 -15.52
CA ALA A 121 -5.49 -1.22 -16.67
C ALA A 121 -5.63 0.29 -16.98
N ARG A 122 -4.52 1.01 -16.99
CA ARG A 122 -4.49 2.46 -17.29
C ARG A 122 -3.45 2.77 -18.34
N GLU A 123 -3.73 3.82 -19.12
CA GLU A 123 -2.80 4.40 -20.07
C GLU A 123 -2.10 5.62 -19.47
N TYR A 124 -0.80 5.73 -19.78
CA TYR A 124 0.06 6.82 -19.34
C TYR A 124 0.80 7.43 -20.51
N VAL A 125 1.01 8.75 -20.40
CA VAL A 125 1.93 9.50 -21.25
C VAL A 125 3.14 9.85 -20.41
N TRP A 126 4.34 9.71 -20.95
CA TRP A 126 5.55 10.14 -20.29
C TRP A 126 6.42 10.97 -21.22
N ARG A 127 7.10 11.92 -20.64
CA ARG A 127 7.95 12.90 -21.35
C ARG A 127 9.27 13.04 -20.64
N VAL A 128 10.31 13.21 -21.43
CA VAL A 128 11.60 13.67 -20.97
C VAL A 128 11.90 14.99 -21.66
N LYS A 129 12.22 16.03 -20.86
CA LYS A 129 12.69 17.32 -21.36
C LYS A 129 14.13 17.48 -20.94
N ALA A 130 15.04 17.52 -21.91
CA ALA A 130 16.46 17.73 -21.69
C ALA A 130 16.80 19.19 -21.40
N ALA A 131 17.98 19.44 -20.82
CA ALA A 131 18.46 20.79 -20.50
C ALA A 131 18.65 21.67 -21.73
N ASP A 132 18.96 21.10 -22.89
CA ASP A 132 19.10 21.77 -24.17
C ASP A 132 17.75 22.07 -24.88
N GLY A 133 16.63 21.73 -24.22
CA GLY A 133 15.29 21.96 -24.73
C GLY A 133 14.69 20.85 -25.58
N GLN A 134 15.44 19.80 -25.91
CA GLN A 134 14.88 18.62 -26.58
C GLN A 134 13.77 17.99 -25.72
N VAL A 135 12.67 17.56 -26.37
CA VAL A 135 11.55 16.87 -25.72
C VAL A 135 11.25 15.59 -26.49
N ALA A 136 11.11 14.49 -25.76
CA ALA A 136 10.59 13.24 -26.30
C ALA A 136 9.39 12.77 -25.49
N GLU A 137 8.37 12.26 -26.18
CA GLU A 137 7.12 11.77 -25.58
C GLU A 137 6.85 10.32 -26.00
N GLY A 138 6.38 9.52 -25.07
CA GLY A 138 5.96 8.14 -25.31
C GLY A 138 4.71 7.79 -24.52
N ARG A 139 4.11 6.66 -24.86
CA ARG A 139 2.92 6.11 -24.20
C ARG A 139 3.15 4.67 -23.82
N PHE A 140 2.54 4.25 -22.72
CA PHE A 140 2.47 2.87 -22.30
C PHE A 140 1.15 2.63 -21.57
N SER A 141 0.78 1.39 -21.42
CA SER A 141 -0.33 0.97 -20.56
C SER A 141 0.15 0.00 -19.49
N THR A 142 -0.63 -0.13 -18.45
CA THR A 142 -0.40 -1.10 -17.40
C THR A 142 -1.31 -2.30 -17.57
N GLU A 143 -0.79 -3.48 -17.19
CA GLU A 143 -1.54 -4.72 -17.28
C GLU A 143 -2.82 -4.68 -16.45
N ASP A 144 -3.90 -5.31 -16.95
CA ASP A 144 -5.14 -5.53 -16.22
C ASP A 144 -5.02 -6.78 -15.36
N PHE A 145 -4.37 -6.65 -14.20
CA PHE A 145 -4.18 -7.75 -13.26
C PHE A 145 -4.33 -7.27 -11.82
N ALA A 146 -5.38 -7.70 -11.16
CA ALA A 146 -5.63 -7.45 -9.73
C ALA A 146 -4.98 -8.55 -8.84
N PRO A 147 -4.66 -8.23 -7.59
CA PRO A 147 -4.83 -6.95 -6.91
C PRO A 147 -3.74 -5.93 -7.23
N ARG A 148 -4.08 -4.65 -7.22
CA ARG A 148 -3.09 -3.56 -7.27
C ARG A 148 -2.28 -3.53 -5.98
N ILE A 149 -1.03 -3.96 -6.07
CA ILE A 149 -0.08 -3.95 -4.96
C ILE A 149 0.54 -2.56 -4.83
N ILE A 150 0.71 -2.11 -3.59
CA ILE A 150 1.24 -0.78 -3.26
C ILE A 150 2.49 -0.94 -2.39
N ASP A 151 3.55 -0.21 -2.69
CA ASP A 151 4.73 -0.07 -1.84
C ASP A 151 4.68 1.26 -1.09
N ILE A 152 4.46 1.20 0.21
CA ILE A 152 4.72 2.29 1.16
C ILE A 152 5.85 1.80 2.05
N PRO A 153 7.06 2.40 1.97
CA PRO A 153 8.20 1.97 2.76
C PRO A 153 7.87 1.88 4.26
N GLY A 154 8.14 0.74 4.85
CA GLY A 154 7.82 0.47 6.26
C GLY A 154 6.42 -0.13 6.51
N VAL A 155 5.47 -0.01 5.62
CA VAL A 155 4.10 -0.54 5.78
C VAL A 155 3.92 -1.82 4.95
N PRO A 156 3.74 -2.99 5.57
CA PRO A 156 3.51 -4.21 4.82
C PRO A 156 2.03 -4.38 4.42
N ASN A 157 1.81 -5.24 3.45
CA ASN A 157 0.48 -5.72 3.06
C ASN A 157 -0.45 -4.62 2.52
N VAL A 158 0.12 -3.59 1.88
CA VAL A 158 -0.66 -2.48 1.30
C VAL A 158 -1.20 -2.88 -0.06
N ARG A 159 -2.49 -2.70 -0.27
CA ARG A 159 -3.19 -2.91 -1.55
C ARG A 159 -4.30 -1.89 -1.73
N ASP A 160 -4.57 -1.56 -2.98
CA ASP A 160 -5.80 -0.87 -3.37
C ASP A 160 -6.96 -1.87 -3.51
N LEU A 161 -8.14 -1.54 -3.03
CA LEU A 161 -9.34 -2.32 -3.29
C LEU A 161 -9.81 -2.15 -4.73
N GLY A 162 -9.46 -1.05 -5.36
CA GLY A 162 -9.83 -0.71 -6.72
C GLY A 162 -9.12 -1.55 -7.80
N GLY A 163 -9.54 -1.33 -9.03
CA GLY A 163 -9.02 -1.97 -10.22
C GLY A 163 -9.74 -3.26 -10.63
N ARG A 164 -10.50 -3.88 -9.74
CA ARG A 164 -11.28 -5.10 -10.03
C ARG A 164 -12.55 -4.79 -10.81
N VAL A 165 -12.98 -5.74 -11.62
CA VAL A 165 -14.28 -5.67 -12.28
C VAL A 165 -15.38 -6.05 -11.28
N GLY A 166 -16.42 -5.24 -11.19
CA GLY A 166 -17.57 -5.39 -10.32
C GLY A 166 -18.89 -5.44 -11.08
N LEU A 167 -19.95 -4.96 -10.44
CA LEU A 167 -21.32 -4.98 -10.96
C LEU A 167 -21.45 -4.35 -12.35
N GLY A 168 -22.09 -5.08 -13.25
CA GLY A 168 -22.38 -4.60 -14.60
C GLY A 168 -21.13 -4.38 -15.46
N GLY A 169 -20.02 -5.04 -15.13
CA GLY A 169 -18.74 -4.88 -15.82
C GLY A 169 -18.01 -3.58 -15.49
N ARG A 170 -18.55 -2.76 -14.60
CA ARG A 170 -17.91 -1.53 -14.14
C ARG A 170 -16.70 -1.84 -13.27
N ARG A 171 -15.70 -0.99 -13.32
CA ARG A 171 -14.49 -1.16 -12.52
C ARG A 171 -14.62 -0.48 -11.16
N VAL A 172 -14.11 -1.11 -10.13
CA VAL A 172 -13.93 -0.46 -8.83
C VAL A 172 -12.86 0.62 -8.96
N LYS A 173 -13.19 1.85 -8.62
CA LYS A 173 -12.29 3.01 -8.71
C LYS A 173 -11.02 2.79 -7.93
N GLN A 174 -9.89 3.09 -8.56
CA GLN A 174 -8.57 2.99 -7.94
C GLN A 174 -8.20 4.27 -7.20
N GLY A 175 -7.34 4.14 -6.19
CA GLY A 175 -6.87 5.29 -5.43
C GLY A 175 -7.86 5.84 -4.40
N MET A 176 -8.99 5.14 -4.18
CA MET A 176 -10.03 5.57 -3.24
C MET A 176 -9.92 4.85 -1.89
N VAL A 177 -9.72 3.54 -1.91
CA VAL A 177 -9.72 2.71 -0.70
C VAL A 177 -8.53 1.78 -0.70
N PHE A 178 -7.69 1.93 0.30
CA PHE A 178 -6.52 1.11 0.52
C PHE A 178 -6.70 0.25 1.77
N ARG A 179 -6.04 -0.90 1.78
CA ARG A 179 -5.93 -1.75 2.96
C ARG A 179 -4.47 -2.03 3.27
N SER A 180 -4.12 -2.08 4.56
CA SER A 180 -2.74 -2.29 4.99
C SER A 180 -2.62 -3.10 6.28
N ALA A 181 -1.38 -3.43 6.67
CA ALA A 181 -1.05 -3.75 8.05
C ALA A 181 -0.96 -2.47 8.89
N GLY A 182 -0.86 -2.62 10.20
CA GLY A 182 -0.75 -1.48 11.11
C GLY A 182 0.38 -0.52 10.71
N LEU A 183 0.08 0.75 10.69
CA LEU A 183 0.96 1.83 10.24
C LEU A 183 2.10 2.15 11.23
N ASN A 184 2.01 1.68 12.46
CA ASN A 184 2.99 1.86 13.50
C ASN A 184 3.73 0.58 13.85
N ASN A 185 4.97 0.70 14.30
CA ASN A 185 5.73 -0.40 14.84
C ASN A 185 5.13 -0.88 16.16
N ASN A 186 5.18 -2.19 16.36
CA ASN A 186 5.07 -2.72 17.70
C ASN A 186 6.39 -2.36 18.43
N ALA A 187 6.33 -1.52 19.43
CA ALA A 187 7.49 -1.32 20.28
C ALA A 187 7.74 -2.64 21.03
N ASN A 188 8.75 -3.37 20.59
CA ASN A 188 9.29 -4.48 21.35
C ASN A 188 10.09 -3.91 22.53
N ILE A 189 9.39 -3.51 23.56
CA ILE A 189 10.00 -3.50 24.87
C ILE A 189 10.01 -4.97 25.29
N ASN A 190 11.14 -5.65 25.14
CA ASN A 190 11.32 -7.06 25.52
C ASN A 190 11.41 -7.23 27.06
N TYR A 191 10.76 -6.36 27.81
CA TYR A 191 10.73 -6.43 29.28
C TYR A 191 9.48 -7.14 29.76
N LYS A 192 9.62 -7.88 30.85
CA LYS A 192 8.48 -8.40 31.56
C LYS A 192 7.76 -7.23 32.30
N GLN A 193 6.45 -7.37 32.46
CA GLN A 193 5.65 -6.37 33.19
C GLN A 193 6.26 -5.96 34.54
N ALA A 194 6.79 -6.94 35.31
CA ALA A 194 7.41 -6.70 36.58
C ALA A 194 8.67 -5.84 36.47
N GLU A 195 9.47 -6.04 35.42
CA GLU A 195 10.68 -5.26 35.14
C GLU A 195 10.35 -3.81 34.82
N VAL A 196 9.31 -3.59 34.00
CA VAL A 196 8.84 -2.24 33.66
C VAL A 196 8.31 -1.50 34.87
N LEU A 197 7.55 -2.18 35.72
CA LEU A 197 7.06 -1.59 36.99
C LEU A 197 8.18 -1.31 37.98
N ASP A 198 9.19 -2.15 38.02
CA ASP A 198 10.36 -1.94 38.87
C ASP A 198 11.18 -0.73 38.39
N MET A 199 11.48 -0.65 37.10
CA MET A 199 12.12 0.54 36.51
C MET A 199 11.31 1.81 36.71
N TYR A 200 9.98 1.75 36.62
CA TYR A 200 9.11 2.90 36.88
C TYR A 200 9.22 3.35 38.32
N LYS A 201 9.12 2.42 39.29
CA LYS A 201 9.24 2.71 40.73
C LYS A 201 10.61 3.27 41.09
N LYS A 202 11.67 2.82 40.44
CA LYS A 202 13.05 3.32 40.60
C LYS A 202 13.31 4.64 39.87
N GLY A 203 12.38 5.12 39.04
CA GLY A 203 12.57 6.31 38.23
C GLY A 203 13.49 6.12 37.02
N THR A 204 13.89 4.88 36.69
CA THR A 204 14.89 4.56 35.66
C THR A 204 14.24 4.10 34.33
N LEU A 205 12.92 4.11 34.23
CA LEU A 205 12.19 3.61 33.02
C LEU A 205 12.64 4.27 31.70
N LEU A 206 13.08 5.53 31.74
CA LEU A 206 13.52 6.25 30.56
C LEU A 206 15.02 6.12 30.26
N THR A 207 15.81 5.74 31.29
CA THR A 207 17.28 5.64 31.19
C THR A 207 17.75 4.22 30.92
N ASP A 208 17.05 3.23 31.46
CA ASP A 208 17.48 1.82 31.40
C ASP A 208 16.93 1.08 30.18
N VAL A 209 16.20 1.77 29.32
CA VAL A 209 15.71 1.20 28.04
C VAL A 209 16.56 1.66 26.84
N PRO A 210 16.75 0.81 25.81
CA PRO A 210 17.43 1.21 24.59
C PRO A 210 16.75 2.43 23.95
N GLU A 211 17.51 3.29 23.28
CA GLU A 211 17.00 4.50 22.63
C GLU A 211 15.80 4.24 21.72
N LYS A 212 15.84 3.16 20.93
CA LYS A 212 14.72 2.71 20.09
C LYS A 212 13.42 2.39 20.84
N SER A 213 13.48 2.24 22.16
CA SER A 213 12.35 1.94 23.04
C SER A 213 11.93 3.12 23.91
N ARG A 214 12.65 4.24 23.84
CA ARG A 214 12.43 5.41 24.72
C ARG A 214 11.04 6.01 24.56
N GLU A 215 10.60 6.24 23.32
CA GLU A 215 9.25 6.75 23.06
C GLU A 215 8.16 5.85 23.67
N ALA A 216 8.35 4.54 23.60
CA ALA A 216 7.46 3.57 24.20
C ALA A 216 7.48 3.66 25.74
N ALA A 217 8.66 3.82 26.32
CA ALA A 217 8.83 3.98 27.76
C ALA A 217 8.19 5.29 28.28
N GLU A 218 8.31 6.39 27.55
CA GLU A 218 7.64 7.67 27.84
C GLU A 218 6.12 7.51 27.90
N LYS A 219 5.54 6.83 26.90
CA LYS A 219 4.11 6.57 26.86
C LYS A 219 3.65 5.66 28.01
N ILE A 220 4.44 4.64 28.34
CA ILE A 220 4.17 3.78 29.52
C ILE A 220 4.25 4.60 30.80
N LYS A 221 5.29 5.44 30.96
CA LYS A 221 5.42 6.33 32.10
C LYS A 221 4.19 7.23 32.26
N LYS A 222 3.77 7.89 31.19
CA LYS A 222 2.56 8.73 31.18
C LYS A 222 1.30 7.95 31.60
N TYR A 223 1.18 6.70 31.18
CA TYR A 223 0.10 5.81 31.59
C TYR A 223 0.11 5.50 33.07
N LEU A 224 1.30 5.17 33.60
CA LEU A 224 1.48 4.85 35.02
C LEU A 224 1.30 6.10 35.89
N ASP A 225 1.78 7.27 35.44
CA ASP A 225 1.60 8.56 36.13
C ASP A 225 0.10 8.92 36.22
N ALA A 226 -0.72 8.52 35.26
CA ALA A 226 -2.17 8.72 35.28
C ALA A 226 -2.92 7.76 36.23
N GLY A 227 -2.21 6.95 37.04
CA GLY A 227 -2.81 6.04 38.01
C GLY A 227 -3.50 4.81 37.43
N LYS A 228 -3.34 4.54 36.13
CA LYS A 228 -3.97 3.42 35.42
C LYS A 228 -3.09 2.18 35.53
N GLN A 229 -3.35 1.31 36.50
CA GLN A 229 -2.50 0.17 36.82
C GLN A 229 -3.18 -1.21 36.66
N SER A 230 -4.13 -1.36 35.76
CA SER A 230 -4.69 -2.70 35.56
C SER A 230 -3.60 -3.66 35.04
N LYS A 231 -3.44 -4.81 35.68
CA LYS A 231 -2.46 -5.85 35.26
C LYS A 231 -2.67 -6.29 33.81
N ALA A 232 -3.92 -6.29 33.34
CA ALA A 232 -4.26 -6.68 31.99
C ALA A 232 -3.79 -5.64 30.97
N ASP A 233 -3.99 -4.37 31.25
CA ASP A 233 -3.61 -3.26 30.37
C ASP A 233 -2.09 -3.10 30.31
N LEU A 234 -1.41 -3.20 31.44
CA LEU A 234 0.04 -3.16 31.51
C LEU A 234 0.68 -4.34 30.77
N LYS A 235 0.09 -5.54 30.86
CA LYS A 235 0.52 -6.71 30.08
C LYS A 235 0.40 -6.50 28.57
N HIS A 236 -0.60 -5.78 28.11
CA HIS A 236 -0.75 -5.40 26.70
C HIS A 236 0.25 -4.33 26.28
N LEU A 237 0.46 -3.31 27.09
CA LEU A 237 1.43 -2.23 26.86
C LEU A 237 2.86 -2.78 26.72
N VAL A 238 3.24 -3.71 27.58
CA VAL A 238 4.57 -4.35 27.56
C VAL A 238 4.68 -5.41 26.47
N LYS A 239 3.59 -6.05 26.07
CA LYS A 239 3.63 -7.25 25.23
C LYS A 239 3.61 -7.04 23.73
N LYS A 240 3.40 -5.88 23.15
CA LYS A 240 3.44 -5.78 21.67
C LYS A 240 2.55 -4.75 20.99
N TRP A 241 1.48 -4.23 21.60
CA TRP A 241 0.36 -3.86 20.77
C TRP A 241 0.07 -2.37 20.67
N CYS A 242 0.60 -1.56 21.57
CA CYS A 242 0.02 -0.23 21.72
C CYS A 242 0.96 0.95 21.56
N VAL A 243 2.25 0.74 21.44
CA VAL A 243 3.21 1.82 21.66
C VAL A 243 4.27 1.81 20.61
N GLY A 244 3.89 2.12 19.38
CA GLY A 244 4.89 2.14 18.36
C GLY A 244 4.98 3.50 17.70
N ALA A 245 6.21 3.99 17.55
CA ALA A 245 6.51 4.96 16.53
C ALA A 245 5.99 4.47 15.18
N THR A 246 5.64 5.39 14.31
CA THR A 246 5.31 5.03 12.92
C THR A 246 6.38 4.13 12.32
N ARG A 247 5.98 3.20 11.46
CA ARG A 247 6.91 2.37 10.67
C ARG A 247 7.59 3.15 9.56
N MET A 248 7.09 4.32 9.27
CA MET A 248 7.52 5.20 8.21
C MET A 248 8.47 6.25 8.75
N THR A 249 9.43 6.67 7.94
CA THR A 249 10.20 7.88 8.23
C THR A 249 9.33 9.12 7.98
N PRO A 250 9.68 10.29 8.51
CA PRO A 250 8.96 11.53 8.22
C PRO A 250 8.85 11.82 6.72
N GLU A 251 9.89 11.53 5.95
CA GLU A 251 9.92 11.70 4.50
C GLU A 251 8.94 10.73 3.81
N THR A 252 8.86 9.48 4.30
CA THR A 252 7.87 8.51 3.79
C THR A 252 6.45 8.95 4.07
N VAL A 253 6.17 9.48 5.27
CA VAL A 253 4.84 10.02 5.62
C VAL A 253 4.47 11.19 4.72
N ALA A 254 5.38 12.15 4.52
CA ALA A 254 5.16 13.29 3.65
C ALA A 254 4.91 12.86 2.20
N TRP A 255 5.73 11.94 1.69
CA TRP A 255 5.57 11.38 0.35
C TRP A 255 4.25 10.62 0.19
N ALA A 256 3.90 9.73 1.14
CA ALA A 256 2.67 8.95 1.05
C ALA A 256 1.43 9.85 1.04
N ASN A 257 1.41 10.90 1.87
CA ASN A 257 0.31 11.85 1.87
C ASN A 257 0.24 12.69 0.59
N ALA A 258 1.38 13.10 0.04
CA ALA A 258 1.43 13.84 -1.22
C ALA A 258 1.00 12.98 -2.41
N PHE A 259 1.40 11.69 -2.42
CA PHE A 259 1.15 10.77 -3.51
C PHE A 259 -0.27 10.19 -3.49
N PHE A 260 -0.72 9.67 -2.33
CA PHE A 260 -2.03 9.03 -2.20
C PHE A 260 -3.12 10.00 -1.75
N GLY A 261 -2.77 11.11 -1.09
CA GLY A 261 -3.73 12.10 -0.62
C GLY A 261 -4.62 11.64 0.52
N PHE A 262 -4.16 10.70 1.36
CA PHE A 262 -4.94 10.12 2.44
C PHE A 262 -5.71 11.17 3.27
N LYS A 263 -7.00 10.91 3.51
CA LYS A 263 -7.87 11.74 4.36
C LYS A 263 -8.27 11.02 5.63
N THR A 264 -8.42 9.70 5.57
CA THR A 264 -8.88 8.90 6.71
C THR A 264 -8.02 7.66 6.89
N ASP A 265 -7.61 7.44 8.11
CA ASP A 265 -6.99 6.25 8.64
C ASP A 265 -8.04 5.53 9.51
N LEU A 266 -8.64 4.46 8.98
CA LEU A 266 -9.62 3.64 9.70
C LEU A 266 -8.93 2.48 10.40
N ASP A 267 -8.74 2.62 11.69
CA ASP A 267 -8.08 1.65 12.55
C ASP A 267 -9.08 0.64 13.14
N LEU A 268 -8.99 -0.60 12.70
CA LEU A 268 -9.87 -1.70 13.12
C LEU A 268 -9.42 -2.38 14.42
N ARG A 269 -8.38 -1.86 15.07
CA ARG A 269 -7.83 -2.43 16.30
C ARG A 269 -8.69 -2.07 17.51
N THR A 270 -8.55 -2.87 18.55
CA THR A 270 -9.24 -2.65 19.83
C THR A 270 -8.63 -1.47 20.60
N ASP A 271 -9.37 -0.92 21.56
CA ASP A 271 -8.90 0.15 22.45
C ASP A 271 -7.58 -0.21 23.15
N ARG A 272 -7.42 -1.48 23.52
CA ARG A 272 -6.17 -1.96 24.12
C ARG A 272 -5.00 -1.97 23.15
N GLU A 273 -5.25 -2.20 21.89
CA GLU A 273 -4.22 -2.21 20.85
C GLU A 273 -3.83 -0.78 20.41
N CYS A 274 -4.68 0.21 20.67
CA CYS A 274 -4.50 1.61 20.31
C CYS A 274 -4.34 2.52 21.53
N TYR A 275 -4.16 1.95 22.72
CA TYR A 275 -4.35 2.61 24.01
C TYR A 275 -3.62 3.97 24.17
N LEU A 276 -2.46 4.12 23.57
CA LEU A 276 -1.67 5.36 23.66
C LEU A 276 -1.62 6.14 22.34
N MET A 277 -2.41 5.75 21.34
CA MET A 277 -2.49 6.51 20.10
C MET A 277 -3.36 7.75 20.31
N THR A 278 -2.88 8.86 19.80
CA THR A 278 -3.57 10.15 19.83
C THR A 278 -3.93 10.67 18.44
N GLY A 279 -3.53 9.95 17.40
CA GLY A 279 -3.76 10.31 16.00
C GLY A 279 -3.18 9.28 15.03
N SER A 280 -3.34 9.54 13.75
CA SER A 280 -2.83 8.69 12.70
C SER A 280 -1.31 8.72 12.61
N PRO A 281 -0.65 7.58 12.42
CA PRO A 281 0.77 7.53 12.04
C PRO A 281 1.08 8.19 10.69
N LEU A 282 0.06 8.46 9.87
CA LEU A 282 0.18 9.26 8.64
C LEU A 282 0.24 10.77 8.90
N GLY A 283 0.16 11.20 10.17
CA GLY A 283 0.31 12.59 10.58
C GLY A 283 -1.02 13.32 10.80
N PRO A 284 -0.95 14.58 11.26
CA PRO A 284 -2.11 15.32 11.78
C PRO A 284 -3.13 15.74 10.70
N SER A 285 -2.74 15.72 9.44
CA SER A 285 -3.65 16.02 8.31
C SER A 285 -4.59 14.85 7.96
N VAL A 286 -4.31 13.66 8.49
CA VAL A 286 -5.12 12.47 8.25
C VAL A 286 -5.99 12.19 9.47
N ARG A 287 -7.30 12.15 9.25
CA ARG A 287 -8.27 11.85 10.30
C ARG A 287 -8.12 10.40 10.77
N TRP A 288 -7.74 10.19 12.01
CA TRP A 288 -7.74 8.87 12.63
C TRP A 288 -9.11 8.52 13.18
N VAL A 289 -9.66 7.40 12.73
CA VAL A 289 -10.96 6.87 13.17
C VAL A 289 -10.75 5.44 13.65
N GLN A 290 -10.88 5.20 14.94
CA GLN A 290 -10.77 3.88 15.51
C GLN A 290 -12.15 3.25 15.70
N ILE A 291 -12.34 2.07 15.12
CA ILE A 291 -13.55 1.26 15.30
C ILE A 291 -13.12 -0.18 15.57
N PRO A 292 -13.19 -0.67 16.83
CA PRO A 292 -12.91 -2.06 17.15
C PRO A 292 -13.77 -3.01 16.32
N PHE A 293 -13.11 -3.80 15.46
CA PHE A 293 -13.78 -4.63 14.46
C PHE A 293 -13.61 -6.12 14.76
N SER A 294 -14.64 -6.91 14.52
CA SER A 294 -14.61 -8.35 14.65
C SER A 294 -14.36 -9.00 13.29
N SER A 295 -13.45 -9.99 13.25
CA SER A 295 -13.15 -10.72 12.01
C SER A 295 -13.93 -12.03 11.91
N TYR A 296 -14.08 -12.53 10.68
CA TYR A 296 -14.62 -13.85 10.37
C TYR A 296 -16.00 -14.12 11.02
N ALA A 297 -16.15 -15.21 11.74
CA ALA A 297 -17.39 -15.57 12.43
C ALA A 297 -17.89 -14.45 13.37
N GLY A 298 -16.97 -13.65 13.92
CA GLY A 298 -17.31 -12.53 14.80
C GLY A 298 -18.13 -11.43 14.12
N MET A 299 -18.06 -11.31 12.79
CA MET A 299 -18.90 -10.38 12.03
C MET A 299 -20.39 -10.69 12.14
N GLY A 300 -20.76 -11.97 12.29
CA GLY A 300 -22.14 -12.39 12.48
C GLY A 300 -22.74 -12.06 13.87
N ASN A 301 -21.91 -11.60 14.82
CA ASN A 301 -22.38 -11.26 16.16
C ASN A 301 -23.26 -10.00 16.13
N VAL A 302 -24.48 -10.12 16.67
CA VAL A 302 -25.52 -9.08 16.59
C VAL A 302 -25.18 -7.86 17.45
N GLU A 303 -24.53 -8.08 18.60
CA GLU A 303 -24.25 -7.02 19.57
C GLU A 303 -22.98 -6.22 19.23
N ARG A 304 -22.00 -6.85 18.58
CA ARG A 304 -20.68 -6.26 18.33
C ARG A 304 -20.28 -6.24 16.87
N GLY A 305 -20.40 -7.37 16.17
CA GLY A 305 -19.92 -7.53 14.80
C GLY A 305 -20.70 -6.68 13.79
N LYS A 306 -22.01 -6.85 13.78
CA LYS A 306 -22.90 -6.09 12.87
C LYS A 306 -22.89 -4.57 13.14
N PRO A 307 -23.00 -4.08 14.39
CA PRO A 307 -22.88 -2.65 14.66
C PRO A 307 -21.52 -2.06 14.29
N ALA A 308 -20.43 -2.79 14.53
CA ALA A 308 -19.09 -2.32 14.14
C ALA A 308 -18.96 -2.25 12.61
N PHE A 309 -19.48 -3.24 11.88
CA PHE A 309 -19.53 -3.19 10.42
C PHE A 309 -20.32 -1.97 9.93
N ALA A 310 -21.52 -1.73 10.45
CA ALA A 310 -22.35 -0.59 10.06
C ALA A 310 -21.63 0.75 10.29
N LYS A 311 -20.94 0.91 11.42
CA LYS A 311 -20.12 2.11 11.70
C LYS A 311 -18.99 2.27 10.69
N CYS A 312 -18.26 1.21 10.38
CA CYS A 312 -17.21 1.24 9.35
C CYS A 312 -17.79 1.58 7.98
N PHE A 313 -18.88 0.90 7.58
CA PHE A 313 -19.49 1.08 6.26
C PHE A 313 -19.93 2.53 6.00
N ARG A 314 -20.51 3.18 6.98
CA ARG A 314 -20.95 4.56 6.85
C ARG A 314 -19.83 5.58 6.63
N LEU A 315 -18.60 5.26 7.00
CA LEU A 315 -17.45 6.10 6.63
C LEU A 315 -17.20 6.10 5.13
N PHE A 316 -17.51 5.01 4.44
CA PHE A 316 -17.37 4.91 2.98
C PHE A 316 -18.51 5.58 2.20
N LEU A 317 -19.50 6.15 2.86
CA LEU A 317 -20.59 6.90 2.23
C LEU A 317 -20.32 8.40 2.10
N ASP A 318 -19.28 8.92 2.74
CA ASP A 318 -18.91 10.33 2.70
C ASP A 318 -17.66 10.54 1.85
N GLU A 319 -17.81 11.26 0.75
CA GLU A 319 -16.72 11.58 -0.19
C GLU A 319 -15.54 12.31 0.47
N LYS A 320 -15.80 13.06 1.54
CA LYS A 320 -14.75 13.80 2.28
C LYS A 320 -13.76 12.89 2.98
N ASN A 321 -14.12 11.63 3.20
CA ASN A 321 -13.24 10.67 3.86
C ASN A 321 -12.20 10.06 2.93
N TYR A 322 -12.36 10.18 1.61
CA TYR A 322 -11.48 9.55 0.63
C TYR A 322 -10.25 10.40 0.29
N PRO A 323 -9.10 9.77 0.01
CA PRO A 323 -8.81 8.34 0.11
C PRO A 323 -8.74 7.81 1.55
N ILE A 324 -9.22 6.57 1.75
CA ILE A 324 -9.22 5.88 3.04
C ILE A 324 -8.16 4.78 3.03
N ASP A 325 -7.27 4.74 4.03
CA ASP A 325 -6.56 3.51 4.39
C ASP A 325 -7.26 2.85 5.58
N PHE A 326 -7.56 1.55 5.50
CA PHE A 326 -8.06 0.81 6.64
C PHE A 326 -7.18 -0.37 6.99
N HIS A 327 -6.92 -0.54 8.27
CA HIS A 327 -5.95 -1.51 8.73
C HIS A 327 -6.32 -2.16 10.07
N CYS A 328 -5.64 -3.26 10.36
CA CYS A 328 -5.55 -3.83 11.70
C CYS A 328 -4.07 -3.99 12.08
N ILE A 329 -3.68 -5.11 12.71
CA ILE A 329 -2.26 -5.35 13.04
C ILE A 329 -1.50 -5.88 11.83
N ALA A 330 -1.97 -6.98 11.25
CA ALA A 330 -1.32 -7.65 10.14
C ALA A 330 -1.94 -7.32 8.77
N GLY A 331 -3.04 -6.55 8.75
CA GLY A 331 -3.82 -6.33 7.54
C GLY A 331 -4.49 -7.59 7.01
N ALA A 332 -4.69 -8.60 7.86
CA ALA A 332 -5.11 -9.94 7.46
C ALA A 332 -6.58 -10.22 7.82
N ASP A 333 -6.83 -10.38 9.13
CA ASP A 333 -8.11 -10.93 9.63
C ASP A 333 -9.24 -9.91 9.57
N ARG A 334 -9.18 -8.85 10.38
CA ARG A 334 -10.20 -7.77 10.45
C ARG A 334 -10.26 -7.01 9.13
N THR A 335 -9.11 -6.60 8.64
CA THR A 335 -8.94 -5.93 7.35
C THR A 335 -9.42 -6.81 6.19
N GLY A 336 -9.06 -8.10 6.18
CA GLY A 336 -9.50 -9.04 5.15
C GLY A 336 -11.01 -9.27 5.15
N SER A 337 -11.63 -9.34 6.34
CA SER A 337 -13.08 -9.50 6.46
C SER A 337 -13.84 -8.27 5.94
N LEU A 338 -13.37 -7.05 6.29
CA LEU A 338 -13.96 -5.82 5.78
C LEU A 338 -13.76 -5.68 4.27
N ALA A 339 -12.54 -5.95 3.76
CA ALA A 339 -12.24 -5.88 2.33
C ALA A 339 -13.11 -6.81 1.49
N CYS A 340 -13.26 -8.06 1.96
CA CYS A 340 -14.14 -9.04 1.30
C CYS A 340 -15.58 -8.55 1.21
N THR A 341 -16.12 -8.01 2.30
CA THR A 341 -17.50 -7.52 2.33
C THR A 341 -17.69 -6.32 1.41
N LEU A 342 -16.78 -5.34 1.44
CA LEU A 342 -16.85 -4.16 0.57
C LEU A 342 -16.76 -4.54 -0.92
N ASN A 343 -15.77 -5.34 -1.30
CA ASN A 343 -15.62 -5.79 -2.69
C ASN A 343 -16.79 -6.70 -3.13
N GLY A 344 -17.30 -7.53 -2.23
CA GLY A 344 -18.49 -8.35 -2.50
C GLY A 344 -19.73 -7.50 -2.80
N LEU A 345 -19.97 -6.42 -2.06
CA LEU A 345 -21.04 -5.44 -2.34
C LEU A 345 -20.87 -4.75 -3.69
N LEU A 346 -19.64 -4.54 -4.13
CA LEU A 346 -19.33 -3.97 -5.44
C LEU A 346 -19.45 -4.99 -6.57
N GLY A 347 -19.81 -6.24 -6.28
CA GLY A 347 -20.01 -7.29 -7.27
C GLY A 347 -18.72 -7.89 -7.80
N VAL A 348 -17.61 -7.73 -7.10
CA VAL A 348 -16.34 -8.39 -7.45
C VAL A 348 -16.51 -9.91 -7.36
N ALA A 349 -16.00 -10.62 -8.36
CA ALA A 349 -16.12 -12.06 -8.47
C ALA A 349 -15.56 -12.78 -7.23
N GLU A 350 -16.23 -13.84 -6.81
CA GLU A 350 -15.87 -14.62 -5.60
C GLU A 350 -14.40 -15.06 -5.61
N GLU A 351 -13.90 -15.52 -6.75
CA GLU A 351 -12.51 -15.93 -6.91
C GLU A 351 -11.52 -14.79 -6.59
N GLU A 352 -11.84 -13.56 -6.97
CA GLU A 352 -11.03 -12.38 -6.67
C GLU A 352 -11.05 -12.01 -5.18
N LEU A 353 -12.18 -12.28 -4.49
CA LEU A 353 -12.28 -12.10 -3.04
C LEU A 353 -11.34 -13.06 -2.29
N TYR A 354 -11.24 -14.31 -2.76
CA TYR A 354 -10.29 -15.29 -2.23
C TYR A 354 -8.85 -14.91 -2.54
N ARG A 355 -8.55 -14.51 -3.77
CA ARG A 355 -7.20 -14.08 -4.17
C ARG A 355 -6.72 -12.92 -3.32
N ASP A 356 -7.58 -11.91 -3.08
CA ASP A 356 -7.21 -10.79 -2.22
C ASP A 356 -6.84 -11.24 -0.81
N TRP A 357 -7.57 -12.17 -0.24
CA TRP A 357 -7.25 -12.69 1.08
C TRP A 357 -5.96 -13.52 1.09
N GLU A 358 -5.75 -14.38 0.10
CA GLU A 358 -4.60 -15.27 -0.02
C GLU A 358 -3.27 -14.51 -0.20
N VAL A 359 -3.28 -13.35 -0.86
CA VAL A 359 -2.10 -12.47 -0.98
C VAL A 359 -1.48 -12.16 0.37
N THR A 360 -2.27 -12.02 1.42
CA THR A 360 -1.74 -11.80 2.78
C THR A 360 -0.85 -12.95 3.27
N GLY A 361 -1.14 -14.19 2.86
CA GLY A 361 -0.32 -15.36 3.18
C GLY A 361 1.07 -15.33 2.53
N ILE A 362 1.19 -14.69 1.35
CA ILE A 362 2.48 -14.49 0.68
C ILE A 362 3.31 -13.44 1.42
N VAL A 363 2.66 -12.36 1.88
CA VAL A 363 3.33 -11.26 2.60
C VAL A 363 3.88 -11.70 3.95
N ASN A 364 3.17 -12.59 4.63
CA ASN A 364 3.54 -13.07 5.96
C ASN A 364 3.50 -14.60 6.05
N PRO A 365 4.58 -15.29 5.63
CA PRO A 365 4.64 -16.75 5.54
C PRO A 365 4.57 -17.44 6.90
N ASN A 366 4.86 -16.75 8.00
CA ASN A 366 4.72 -17.29 9.35
C ASN A 366 3.26 -17.36 9.78
N MET A 367 2.38 -16.62 9.11
CA MET A 367 0.95 -16.70 9.31
C MET A 367 0.37 -17.73 8.34
N ASN A 368 0.18 -18.96 8.81
CA ASN A 368 -0.45 -20.03 8.05
C ASN A 368 -1.95 -19.75 7.88
N PHE A 369 -2.28 -18.74 7.05
CA PHE A 369 -3.66 -18.30 6.84
C PHE A 369 -4.48 -19.32 6.08
N VAL A 370 -3.86 -20.08 5.19
CA VAL A 370 -4.57 -20.95 4.27
C VAL A 370 -4.93 -22.29 4.91
N HIS A 371 -4.15 -22.76 5.88
CA HIS A 371 -4.44 -24.01 6.61
C HIS A 371 -5.47 -23.88 7.71
N LYS A 372 -5.72 -22.67 8.19
CA LYS A 372 -6.79 -22.46 9.14
C LYS A 372 -8.01 -22.05 8.34
N PRO A 373 -9.15 -22.74 8.48
CA PRO A 373 -10.39 -22.41 7.76
C PRO A 373 -11.00 -21.11 8.28
N ARG A 374 -10.17 -20.05 8.35
CA ARG A 374 -10.57 -18.75 8.91
C ARG A 374 -11.45 -18.00 7.93
N PHE A 375 -11.08 -18.01 6.65
CA PHE A 375 -11.87 -17.35 5.63
C PHE A 375 -13.20 -18.10 5.41
N ASP A 376 -13.19 -19.42 5.48
CA ASP A 376 -14.42 -20.24 5.43
C ASP A 376 -15.39 -19.88 6.57
N LYS A 377 -14.87 -19.45 7.74
CA LYS A 377 -15.71 -18.93 8.83
C LYS A 377 -16.36 -17.58 8.50
N LEU A 378 -15.76 -16.77 7.63
CA LEU A 378 -16.39 -15.56 7.12
C LEU A 378 -17.48 -15.92 6.10
N ILE A 379 -17.17 -16.80 5.16
CA ILE A 379 -18.15 -17.28 4.16
C ILE A 379 -19.36 -17.89 4.86
N ALA A 380 -19.15 -18.72 5.89
CA ALA A 380 -20.23 -19.29 6.70
C ALA A 380 -21.12 -18.25 7.42
N VAL A 381 -20.68 -17.02 7.58
CA VAL A 381 -21.55 -15.92 8.05
C VAL A 381 -22.51 -15.50 6.95
N PHE A 382 -22.02 -15.39 5.71
CA PHE A 382 -22.82 -15.02 4.56
C PHE A 382 -23.75 -16.14 4.11
N ASP A 383 -23.33 -17.40 4.24
CA ASP A 383 -24.14 -18.59 3.90
C ASP A 383 -25.42 -18.74 4.75
N LYS A 384 -25.56 -17.97 5.81
CA LYS A 384 -26.81 -17.88 6.58
C LYS A 384 -27.91 -17.05 5.91
N PHE A 385 -27.58 -16.40 4.81
CA PHE A 385 -28.48 -15.53 4.07
C PHE A 385 -28.82 -16.15 2.72
N GLU A 386 -30.04 -15.92 2.25
CA GLU A 386 -30.49 -16.38 0.94
C GLU A 386 -29.80 -15.58 -0.18
N GLY A 387 -29.48 -16.25 -1.27
CA GLY A 387 -28.87 -15.68 -2.47
C GLY A 387 -28.19 -16.74 -3.32
N ALA A 388 -28.34 -16.63 -4.63
CA ALA A 388 -27.72 -17.55 -5.59
C ALA A 388 -26.19 -17.40 -5.64
N THR A 389 -25.69 -16.19 -5.38
CA THR A 389 -24.28 -15.85 -5.41
C THR A 389 -23.77 -15.40 -4.04
N LEU A 390 -22.46 -15.48 -3.82
CA LEU A 390 -21.84 -14.93 -2.61
C LEU A 390 -22.11 -13.43 -2.47
N ASN A 391 -22.11 -12.68 -3.57
CA ASN A 391 -22.37 -11.25 -3.57
C ASN A 391 -23.78 -10.92 -3.07
N GLU A 392 -24.79 -11.67 -3.50
CA GLU A 392 -26.16 -11.50 -3.00
C GLU A 392 -26.27 -11.81 -1.51
N ARG A 393 -25.62 -12.89 -1.05
CA ARG A 393 -25.59 -13.25 0.39
C ARG A 393 -24.87 -12.18 1.21
N ILE A 394 -23.78 -11.59 0.69
CA ILE A 394 -23.09 -10.46 1.32
C ILE A 394 -24.01 -9.25 1.41
N GLU A 395 -24.77 -8.92 0.36
CA GLU A 395 -25.71 -7.80 0.39
C GLU A 395 -26.80 -8.01 1.46
N LYS A 396 -27.37 -9.20 1.54
CA LYS A 396 -28.36 -9.54 2.59
C LYS A 396 -27.77 -9.46 4.01
N TYR A 397 -26.52 -9.90 4.17
CA TYR A 397 -25.79 -9.70 5.42
C TYR A 397 -25.67 -8.21 5.77
N VAL A 398 -25.29 -7.37 4.81
CA VAL A 398 -25.11 -5.92 5.02
C VAL A 398 -26.42 -5.25 5.39
N LEU A 399 -27.51 -5.58 4.70
CA LEU A 399 -28.87 -5.13 5.08
C LEU A 399 -29.22 -5.53 6.51
N SER A 400 -28.85 -6.76 6.93
CA SER A 400 -29.07 -7.24 8.30
C SER A 400 -28.22 -6.52 9.37
N CYS A 401 -27.22 -5.74 8.96
CA CYS A 401 -26.46 -4.86 9.84
C CYS A 401 -27.13 -3.49 10.07
N GLY A 402 -28.32 -3.25 9.50
CA GLY A 402 -29.01 -1.98 9.58
C GLY A 402 -28.51 -0.92 8.60
N ILE A 403 -27.90 -1.38 7.50
CA ILE A 403 -27.57 -0.57 6.32
C ILE A 403 -28.75 -0.64 5.36
N THR A 404 -29.14 0.49 4.79
CA THR A 404 -30.28 0.54 3.85
C THR A 404 -29.84 0.21 2.41
N ALA A 405 -30.82 -0.13 1.58
CA ALA A 405 -30.56 -0.32 0.15
C ALA A 405 -30.02 0.95 -0.53
N ASP A 406 -30.50 2.12 -0.12
CA ASP A 406 -30.03 3.41 -0.62
C ASP A 406 -28.57 3.69 -0.20
N GLU A 407 -28.17 3.34 1.03
CA GLU A 407 -26.78 3.42 1.46
C GLU A 407 -25.88 2.51 0.61
N ILE A 408 -26.33 1.30 0.29
CA ILE A 408 -25.59 0.38 -0.61
C ILE A 408 -25.52 0.97 -2.03
N ALA A 409 -26.61 1.47 -2.57
CA ALA A 409 -26.65 2.11 -3.89
C ALA A 409 -25.71 3.31 -3.96
N ARG A 410 -25.69 4.15 -2.94
CA ARG A 410 -24.75 5.28 -2.81
C ARG A 410 -23.30 4.81 -2.79
N PHE A 411 -22.97 3.80 -2.00
CA PHE A 411 -21.62 3.24 -1.97
C PHE A 411 -21.18 2.74 -3.36
N ARG A 412 -22.06 2.00 -4.07
CA ARG A 412 -21.82 1.54 -5.43
C ARG A 412 -21.60 2.70 -6.42
N ALA A 413 -22.41 3.76 -6.31
CA ALA A 413 -22.26 4.94 -7.15
C ALA A 413 -20.92 5.68 -6.90
N LEU A 414 -20.46 5.74 -5.66
CA LEU A 414 -19.19 6.34 -5.29
C LEU A 414 -17.99 5.52 -5.79
N MET A 415 -18.09 4.19 -5.75
CA MET A 415 -16.92 3.30 -5.93
C MET A 415 -16.81 2.66 -7.31
N LEU A 416 -17.85 2.68 -8.14
CA LEU A 416 -17.83 2.06 -9.48
C LEU A 416 -17.75 3.14 -10.57
N GLU A 417 -16.87 2.89 -11.56
CA GLU A 417 -16.67 3.71 -12.77
C GLU A 417 -16.92 2.92 -14.06
#